data_85f46b02ab96c7bb8c15e951c7b7a969
#
_entry.id   85f46b02ab96c7bb8c15e951c7b7a969
#
_cell.length_a   1.000
_cell.length_b   1.000
_cell.length_c   1.000
_cell.angle_alpha   90.00
_cell.angle_beta   90.00
_cell.angle_gamma   90.00
#
_symmetry.space_group_name_H-M   'P 1'
#
loop_
_entity.id
_entity.type
_entity.pdbx_description
1 polymer ?
#
loop_
_entity_poly.entity_id
_entity_poly.type
_entity_poly.pdbx_seq_one_letter_code
_entity_poly.pdbx_strand_id
1 'polypeptide(L)'
;IAVATNLLLWTVFALDVPVFDALPYWFLRLHRTVLDMRWICAALACVGAAFAVIGLVRSVKARVLVRVLLAWFIQLSFSMSRGEGFEGLRSRIVTTGHAEFARVAVREPSILDVMRNYEHFVRSGRLGIYAQTKPPGTLLVYMATDRLSGIACAKSEQHLACMQTFAAWTWSLFSCLVIVPLFYLARRWGSESIGWLSCLLYMATPTVNIFTLHLDQVLFPLLSVLIVGCIALALDHGRRRFAIVAGCLLYFAVFCSFGLVLIAPLACVPFIDAWSRGMLARNGWKPILYAGVGLIACDLVARAGFSYDVLVRYDAVRKAALAWRGWDGTLDTLLRASLTNLVEFSIWTGLALVLSIVCVSAISFDRISNRARTKPVLWLGPVLSLTLLALLLLTRPKAESSRRWLFLVPFCCICTARRGHPGGLRRP
;
A
#
# COMPACT_ATOMS: atom_id res chain seq x y z
N ILE A 1 -17.32 -19.24 -8.06
CA ILE A 1 -18.07 -18.47 -7.06
C ILE A 1 -17.41 -17.10 -6.84
N ALA A 2 -16.15 -17.00 -6.38
CA ALA A 2 -15.51 -15.72 -6.05
C ALA A 2 -15.50 -14.71 -7.21
N VAL A 3 -15.24 -15.16 -8.46
CA VAL A 3 -15.28 -14.29 -9.65
C VAL A 3 -16.71 -13.81 -9.92
N ALA A 4 -17.70 -14.70 -9.85
CA ALA A 4 -19.10 -14.35 -10.07
C ALA A 4 -19.59 -13.36 -9.01
N THR A 5 -19.24 -13.57 -7.73
CA THR A 5 -19.59 -12.65 -6.65
C THR A 5 -18.91 -11.28 -6.82
N ASN A 6 -17.66 -11.26 -7.29
CA ASN A 6 -16.96 -10.00 -7.56
C ASN A 6 -17.61 -9.24 -8.73
N LEU A 7 -17.96 -9.93 -9.80
CA LEU A 7 -18.69 -9.34 -10.94
C LEU A 7 -20.07 -8.81 -10.50
N LEU A 8 -20.80 -9.57 -9.67
CA LEU A 8 -22.08 -9.12 -9.13
C LEU A 8 -21.93 -7.84 -8.30
N LEU A 9 -20.94 -7.79 -7.39
CA LEU A 9 -20.67 -6.59 -6.58
C LEU A 9 -20.34 -5.37 -7.46
N TRP A 10 -19.49 -5.55 -8.49
CA TRP A 10 -19.19 -4.47 -9.41
C TRP A 10 -20.38 -4.06 -10.26
N THR A 11 -21.25 -5.00 -10.65
CA THR A 11 -22.50 -4.70 -11.37
C THR A 11 -23.45 -3.90 -10.48
N VAL A 12 -23.67 -4.33 -9.23
CA VAL A 12 -24.49 -3.60 -8.26
C VAL A 12 -23.96 -2.19 -8.04
N PHE A 13 -22.64 -2.05 -7.90
CA PHE A 13 -22.00 -0.75 -7.74
C PHE A 13 -22.11 0.11 -9.01
N ALA A 14 -21.88 -0.48 -10.21
CA ALA A 14 -21.97 0.22 -11.47
C ALA A 14 -23.40 0.68 -11.84
N LEU A 15 -24.41 -0.07 -11.41
CA LEU A 15 -25.81 0.28 -11.59
C LEU A 15 -26.33 1.29 -10.56
N ASP A 16 -25.44 1.74 -9.64
CA ASP A 16 -25.79 2.67 -8.56
C ASP A 16 -26.99 2.18 -7.73
N VAL A 17 -27.04 0.87 -7.51
CA VAL A 17 -28.11 0.28 -6.70
C VAL A 17 -27.96 0.75 -5.26
N PRO A 18 -29.02 1.28 -4.61
CA PRO A 18 -28.91 1.94 -3.30
C PRO A 18 -28.61 1.01 -2.12
N VAL A 19 -28.21 -0.24 -2.40
CA VAL A 19 -27.77 -1.20 -1.37
C VAL A 19 -26.62 -0.64 -0.53
N PHE A 20 -25.71 0.12 -1.14
CA PHE A 20 -24.58 0.71 -0.44
C PHE A 20 -24.94 1.96 0.37
N ASP A 21 -26.03 2.65 0.03
CA ASP A 21 -26.53 3.80 0.80
C ASP A 21 -27.03 3.39 2.18
N ALA A 22 -27.37 2.10 2.37
CA ALA A 22 -27.69 1.53 3.66
C ALA A 22 -26.46 1.35 4.58
N LEU A 23 -25.24 1.41 4.01
CA LEU A 23 -24.01 1.32 4.79
C LEU A 23 -23.70 2.68 5.44
N PRO A 24 -23.56 2.74 6.76
CA PRO A 24 -23.21 3.97 7.46
C PRO A 24 -21.88 4.50 6.98
N TYR A 25 -21.75 5.80 6.81
CA TYR A 25 -20.53 6.47 6.34
C TYR A 25 -20.09 6.13 4.91
N TRP A 26 -20.92 5.45 4.11
CA TRP A 26 -20.65 5.22 2.70
C TRP A 26 -20.73 6.56 1.95
N PHE A 27 -19.63 6.94 1.28
CA PHE A 27 -19.59 8.21 0.53
C PHE A 27 -19.13 8.03 -0.92
N LEU A 28 -18.74 6.82 -1.28
CA LEU A 28 -18.30 6.56 -2.65
C LEU A 28 -19.50 6.56 -3.58
N ARG A 29 -19.52 7.53 -4.49
CA ARG A 29 -20.49 7.61 -5.58
C ARG A 29 -19.77 7.44 -6.89
N LEU A 30 -20.39 6.69 -7.80
CA LEU A 30 -19.88 6.61 -9.17
C LEU A 30 -20.18 7.93 -9.89
N HIS A 31 -19.15 8.65 -10.25
CA HIS A 31 -19.28 9.70 -11.23
C HIS A 31 -19.41 9.03 -12.60
N ARG A 32 -20.59 9.15 -13.22
CA ARG A 32 -20.81 8.71 -14.59
C ARG A 32 -19.98 9.60 -15.51
N THR A 33 -18.82 9.09 -15.94
CA THR A 33 -17.99 9.71 -16.97
C THR A 33 -18.12 8.95 -18.27
N VAL A 34 -18.04 9.64 -19.39
CA VAL A 34 -17.94 8.97 -20.68
C VAL A 34 -16.61 8.23 -20.74
N LEU A 35 -16.67 6.90 -20.85
CA LEU A 35 -15.47 6.08 -20.92
C LEU A 35 -14.85 6.15 -22.31
N ASP A 36 -13.55 6.40 -22.39
CA ASP A 36 -12.79 6.28 -23.63
C ASP A 36 -12.35 4.82 -23.83
N MET A 37 -13.08 4.12 -24.68
CA MET A 37 -12.87 2.70 -24.96
C MET A 37 -11.49 2.39 -25.55
N ARG A 38 -10.84 3.35 -26.22
CA ARG A 38 -9.46 3.17 -26.75
C ARG A 38 -8.48 2.83 -25.66
N TRP A 39 -8.57 3.52 -24.52
CA TRP A 39 -7.70 3.27 -23.37
C TRP A 39 -8.04 1.98 -22.63
N ILE A 40 -9.31 1.59 -22.61
CA ILE A 40 -9.71 0.28 -22.05
C ILE A 40 -9.14 -0.84 -22.93
N CYS A 41 -9.26 -0.77 -24.23
CA CYS A 41 -8.68 -1.74 -25.16
C CYS A 41 -7.14 -1.80 -25.02
N ALA A 42 -6.47 -0.66 -24.88
CA ALA A 42 -5.03 -0.61 -24.64
C ALA A 42 -4.65 -1.31 -23.31
N ALA A 43 -5.39 -1.07 -22.22
CA ALA A 43 -5.17 -1.75 -20.95
C ALA A 43 -5.34 -3.27 -21.08
N LEU A 44 -6.41 -3.73 -21.75
CA LEU A 44 -6.67 -5.16 -21.97
C LEU A 44 -5.57 -5.82 -22.83
N ALA A 45 -5.09 -5.12 -23.87
CA ALA A 45 -3.97 -5.58 -24.68
C ALA A 45 -2.68 -5.74 -23.84
N CYS A 46 -2.40 -4.79 -22.93
CA CYS A 46 -1.27 -4.90 -22.01
C CYS A 46 -1.43 -6.06 -21.00
N VAL A 47 -2.66 -6.33 -20.53
CA VAL A 47 -2.93 -7.52 -19.71
C VAL A 47 -2.63 -8.80 -20.48
N GLY A 48 -3.10 -8.92 -21.71
CA GLY A 48 -2.78 -10.05 -22.59
C GLY A 48 -1.27 -10.21 -22.83
N ALA A 49 -0.57 -9.11 -23.10
CA ALA A 49 0.88 -9.10 -23.25
C ALA A 49 1.61 -9.54 -21.95
N ALA A 50 1.11 -9.17 -20.78
CA ALA A 50 1.68 -9.60 -19.51
C ALA A 50 1.63 -11.12 -19.32
N PHE A 51 0.58 -11.79 -19.81
CA PHE A 51 0.50 -13.24 -19.82
C PHE A 51 1.47 -13.86 -20.84
N ALA A 52 1.53 -13.29 -22.06
CA ALA A 52 2.39 -13.79 -23.14
C ALA A 52 3.89 -13.71 -22.80
N VAL A 53 4.32 -12.69 -22.05
CA VAL A 53 5.74 -12.48 -21.64
C VAL A 53 6.30 -13.68 -20.86
N ILE A 54 5.45 -14.47 -20.19
CA ILE A 54 5.88 -15.67 -19.46
C ILE A 54 6.60 -16.65 -20.38
N GLY A 55 6.11 -16.85 -21.61
CA GLY A 55 6.67 -17.79 -22.58
C GLY A 55 7.81 -17.22 -23.44
N LEU A 56 7.80 -15.92 -23.71
CA LEU A 56 8.68 -15.30 -24.68
C LEU A 56 10.03 -14.84 -24.11
N VAL A 57 10.07 -14.36 -22.87
CA VAL A 57 11.27 -13.79 -22.25
C VAL A 57 11.92 -14.80 -21.33
N ARG A 58 13.14 -15.27 -21.65
CA ARG A 58 13.84 -16.28 -20.85
C ARG A 58 14.39 -15.75 -19.51
N SER A 59 14.94 -14.53 -19.52
CA SER A 59 15.54 -13.95 -18.29
C SER A 59 14.46 -13.54 -17.28
N VAL A 60 14.58 -14.03 -16.05
CA VAL A 60 13.68 -13.65 -14.93
C VAL A 60 13.72 -12.14 -14.67
N LYS A 61 14.91 -11.51 -14.71
CA LYS A 61 15.06 -10.07 -14.50
C LYS A 61 14.34 -9.27 -15.58
N ALA A 62 14.52 -9.67 -16.85
CA ALA A 62 13.83 -9.02 -17.98
C ALA A 62 12.30 -9.23 -17.90
N ARG A 63 11.83 -10.43 -17.52
CA ARG A 63 10.40 -10.68 -17.28
C ARG A 63 9.80 -9.77 -16.20
N VAL A 64 10.52 -9.55 -15.10
CA VAL A 64 10.08 -8.64 -14.03
C VAL A 64 10.01 -7.22 -14.54
N LEU A 65 11.05 -6.73 -15.23
CA LEU A 65 11.09 -5.37 -15.79
C LEU A 65 9.95 -5.13 -16.77
N VAL A 66 9.73 -6.04 -17.72
CA VAL A 66 8.63 -5.93 -18.70
C VAL A 66 7.28 -5.87 -17.98
N ARG A 67 7.08 -6.63 -16.89
CA ARG A 67 5.83 -6.54 -16.12
C ARG A 67 5.66 -5.22 -15.38
N VAL A 68 6.73 -4.64 -14.86
CA VAL A 68 6.67 -3.29 -14.28
C VAL A 68 6.19 -2.29 -15.33
N LEU A 69 6.76 -2.33 -16.52
CA LEU A 69 6.36 -1.44 -17.62
C LEU A 69 4.92 -1.70 -18.07
N LEU A 70 4.52 -2.96 -18.25
CA LEU A 70 3.14 -3.30 -18.60
C LEU A 70 2.14 -2.86 -17.53
N ALA A 71 2.46 -3.07 -16.24
CA ALA A 71 1.62 -2.60 -15.14
C ALA A 71 1.46 -1.08 -15.15
N TRP A 72 2.54 -0.37 -15.43
CA TRP A 72 2.54 1.07 -15.58
C TRP A 72 1.64 1.53 -16.71
N PHE A 73 1.75 0.92 -17.90
CA PHE A 73 0.85 1.21 -19.03
C PHE A 73 -0.61 0.86 -18.74
N ILE A 74 -0.88 -0.28 -18.08
CA ILE A 74 -2.23 -0.67 -17.65
C ILE A 74 -2.82 0.42 -16.74
N GLN A 75 -2.07 0.82 -15.71
CA GLN A 75 -2.49 1.83 -14.74
C GLN A 75 -2.75 3.18 -15.41
N LEU A 76 -1.86 3.63 -16.29
CA LEU A 76 -2.05 4.86 -17.06
C LEU A 76 -3.28 4.77 -17.96
N SER A 77 -3.43 3.67 -18.72
CA SER A 77 -4.56 3.46 -19.63
C SER A 77 -5.90 3.48 -18.89
N PHE A 78 -6.03 2.76 -17.77
CA PHE A 78 -7.24 2.82 -16.94
C PHE A 78 -7.48 4.21 -16.36
N SER A 79 -6.43 4.91 -15.98
CA SER A 79 -6.56 6.28 -15.46
C SER A 79 -7.03 7.27 -16.51
N MET A 80 -6.61 7.08 -17.78
CA MET A 80 -7.00 7.92 -18.91
C MET A 80 -8.35 7.54 -19.52
N SER A 81 -8.85 6.32 -19.26
CA SER A 81 -10.13 5.84 -19.79
C SER A 81 -11.36 6.61 -19.28
N ARG A 82 -11.21 7.44 -18.26
CA ARG A 82 -12.29 8.24 -17.66
C ARG A 82 -12.73 9.46 -18.52
N GLY A 83 -12.30 9.53 -19.77
CA GLY A 83 -12.71 10.57 -20.72
C GLY A 83 -11.95 11.89 -20.67
N GLU A 84 -11.23 12.15 -19.58
CA GLU A 84 -10.41 13.37 -19.40
C GLU A 84 -8.96 13.18 -19.87
N GLY A 85 -8.60 11.97 -20.27
CA GLY A 85 -7.26 11.61 -20.74
C GLY A 85 -6.16 11.90 -19.72
N PHE A 86 -4.99 12.30 -20.21
CA PHE A 86 -3.83 12.62 -19.38
C PHE A 86 -4.05 13.86 -18.51
N GLU A 87 -4.82 14.84 -19.01
CA GLU A 87 -5.15 16.04 -18.27
C GLU A 87 -5.92 15.72 -16.98
N GLY A 88 -6.92 14.86 -17.09
CA GLY A 88 -7.66 14.38 -15.92
C GLY A 88 -6.78 13.63 -14.93
N LEU A 89 -5.79 12.87 -15.39
CA LEU A 89 -4.84 12.20 -14.50
C LEU A 89 -3.95 13.21 -13.76
N ARG A 90 -3.31 14.14 -14.47
CA ARG A 90 -2.38 15.10 -13.85
C ARG A 90 -3.08 16.06 -12.88
N SER A 91 -4.33 16.47 -13.18
CA SER A 91 -5.09 17.37 -12.31
C SER A 91 -5.42 16.75 -10.94
N ARG A 92 -5.42 15.43 -10.82
CA ARG A 92 -5.79 14.75 -9.55
C ARG A 92 -4.90 15.12 -8.37
N ILE A 93 -3.63 15.44 -8.59
CA ILE A 93 -2.73 15.85 -7.51
C ILE A 93 -3.16 17.16 -6.83
N VAL A 94 -3.95 17.99 -7.54
CA VAL A 94 -4.45 19.28 -7.04
C VAL A 94 -5.96 19.34 -6.85
N THR A 95 -6.70 18.31 -7.27
CA THR A 95 -8.16 18.25 -7.15
C THR A 95 -8.65 17.21 -6.13
N THR A 96 -7.77 16.29 -5.72
CA THR A 96 -8.12 15.25 -4.74
C THR A 96 -7.85 15.69 -3.30
N GLY A 97 -8.21 14.85 -2.32
CA GLY A 97 -8.08 15.16 -0.90
C GLY A 97 -6.66 15.52 -0.42
N HIS A 98 -5.60 15.15 -1.15
CA HIS A 98 -4.22 15.53 -0.83
C HIS A 98 -3.72 16.78 -1.61
N ALA A 99 -4.59 17.47 -2.33
CA ALA A 99 -4.28 18.68 -3.11
C ALA A 99 -3.60 19.77 -2.29
N GLU A 100 -3.95 19.86 -1.01
CA GLU A 100 -3.35 20.82 -0.10
C GLU A 100 -1.84 20.62 0.05
N PHE A 101 -1.36 19.38 0.13
CA PHE A 101 0.08 19.08 0.18
C PHE A 101 0.82 19.53 -1.08
N ALA A 102 0.21 19.39 -2.26
CA ALA A 102 0.81 19.87 -3.50
C ALA A 102 0.94 21.39 -3.51
N ARG A 103 -0.12 22.12 -3.09
CA ARG A 103 -0.09 23.58 -3.00
C ARG A 103 0.92 24.08 -1.98
N VAL A 104 1.00 23.42 -0.81
CA VAL A 104 1.98 23.75 0.23
C VAL A 104 3.40 23.48 -0.27
N ALA A 105 3.62 22.37 -0.97
CA ALA A 105 4.94 22.00 -1.50
C ALA A 105 5.51 23.04 -2.46
N VAL A 106 4.66 23.58 -3.33
CA VAL A 106 5.06 24.65 -4.28
C VAL A 106 5.29 25.98 -3.57
N ARG A 107 4.50 26.28 -2.51
CA ARG A 107 4.60 27.53 -1.77
C ARG A 107 5.80 27.60 -0.83
N GLU A 108 6.16 26.48 -0.20
CA GLU A 108 7.21 26.44 0.81
C GLU A 108 8.60 26.25 0.18
N PRO A 109 9.51 27.23 0.32
CA PRO A 109 10.78 27.22 -0.42
C PRO A 109 11.83 26.27 0.16
N SER A 110 11.70 25.85 1.42
CA SER A 110 12.73 25.07 2.10
C SER A 110 12.16 23.84 2.82
N ILE A 111 12.60 22.66 2.39
CA ILE A 111 12.29 21.39 3.07
C ILE A 111 12.84 21.40 4.50
N LEU A 112 14.06 21.92 4.69
CA LEU A 112 14.72 21.97 6.00
C LEU A 112 14.00 22.89 6.97
N ASP A 113 13.52 24.03 6.48
CA ASP A 113 12.76 24.98 7.32
C ASP A 113 11.42 24.37 7.74
N VAL A 114 10.70 23.73 6.79
CA VAL A 114 9.46 23.01 7.10
C VAL A 114 9.70 21.92 8.13
N MET A 115 10.77 21.16 8.01
CA MET A 115 11.10 20.09 8.97
C MET A 115 11.41 20.63 10.36
N ARG A 116 12.24 21.67 10.46
CA ARG A 116 12.64 22.25 11.76
C ARG A 116 11.48 22.94 12.48
N ASN A 117 10.56 23.52 11.72
CA ASN A 117 9.44 24.29 12.26
C ASN A 117 8.09 23.60 12.08
N TYR A 118 8.06 22.28 11.81
CA TYR A 118 6.85 21.57 11.41
C TYR A 118 5.69 21.78 12.38
N GLU A 119 5.91 21.58 13.68
CA GLU A 119 4.87 21.72 14.70
C GLU A 119 4.36 23.17 14.82
N HIS A 120 5.25 24.14 14.69
CA HIS A 120 4.87 25.56 14.68
C HIS A 120 4.00 25.90 13.45
N PHE A 121 4.42 25.44 12.26
CA PHE A 121 3.67 25.69 11.02
C PHE A 121 2.32 24.96 10.99
N VAL A 122 2.22 23.76 11.59
CA VAL A 122 0.94 23.09 11.75
C VAL A 122 0.00 23.88 12.66
N ARG A 123 0.48 24.34 13.82
CA ARG A 123 -0.33 25.10 14.79
C ARG A 123 -0.79 26.46 14.22
N SER A 124 0.03 27.13 13.43
CA SER A 124 -0.31 28.39 12.77
C SER A 124 -1.23 28.20 11.55
N GLY A 125 -1.54 26.97 11.16
CA GLY A 125 -2.34 26.66 9.96
C GLY A 125 -1.60 26.86 8.63
N ARG A 126 -0.30 27.22 8.66
CA ARG A 126 0.50 27.48 7.45
C ARG A 126 0.59 26.27 6.52
N LEU A 127 0.61 25.04 7.06
CA LEU A 127 0.70 23.80 6.28
C LEU A 127 -0.66 23.21 5.92
N GLY A 128 -1.76 23.87 6.31
CA GLY A 128 -3.12 23.45 6.03
C GLY A 128 -3.67 22.38 6.98
N ILE A 129 -4.94 22.03 6.75
CA ILE A 129 -5.71 21.14 7.63
C ILE A 129 -5.18 19.70 7.60
N TYR A 130 -4.80 19.19 6.42
CA TYR A 130 -4.33 17.80 6.31
C TYR A 130 -3.01 17.55 7.02
N ALA A 131 -2.14 18.56 7.15
CA ALA A 131 -0.91 18.46 7.92
C ALA A 131 -1.17 18.23 9.42
N GLN A 132 -2.33 18.67 9.94
CA GLN A 132 -2.72 18.42 11.34
C GLN A 132 -2.97 16.93 11.60
N THR A 133 -3.46 16.20 10.62
CA THR A 133 -3.88 14.79 10.74
C THR A 133 -2.86 13.79 10.23
N LYS A 134 -1.66 14.26 9.83
CA LYS A 134 -0.61 13.40 9.28
C LYS A 134 0.77 13.77 9.85
N PRO A 135 1.72 12.83 9.85
CA PRO A 135 3.12 13.13 10.11
C PRO A 135 3.74 13.86 8.88
N PRO A 136 4.95 14.45 9.02
CA PRO A 136 5.53 15.32 7.99
C PRO A 136 5.93 14.60 6.70
N GLY A 137 6.20 13.30 6.74
CA GLY A 137 6.76 12.55 5.60
C GLY A 137 5.92 12.65 4.33
N THR A 138 4.58 12.64 4.46
CA THR A 138 3.71 12.85 3.29
C THR A 138 4.00 14.18 2.61
N LEU A 139 3.99 15.29 3.34
CA LEU A 139 4.29 16.62 2.78
C LEU A 139 5.69 16.67 2.17
N LEU A 140 6.68 16.09 2.85
CA LEU A 140 8.06 16.11 2.36
C LEU A 140 8.25 15.37 1.03
N VAL A 141 7.50 14.29 0.80
CA VAL A 141 7.52 13.61 -0.50
C VAL A 141 6.91 14.52 -1.59
N TYR A 142 5.85 15.29 -1.30
CA TYR A 142 5.33 16.28 -2.23
C TYR A 142 6.36 17.38 -2.50
N MET A 143 7.02 17.90 -1.47
CA MET A 143 8.07 18.91 -1.63
C MET A 143 9.28 18.37 -2.42
N ALA A 144 9.70 17.13 -2.19
CA ALA A 144 10.75 16.49 -2.96
C ALA A 144 10.34 16.33 -4.44
N THR A 145 9.08 15.96 -4.70
CA THR A 145 8.53 15.84 -6.06
C THR A 145 8.55 17.19 -6.75
N ASP A 146 8.17 18.26 -6.05
CA ASP A 146 8.22 19.63 -6.56
C ASP A 146 9.65 20.04 -6.94
N ARG A 147 10.64 19.80 -6.07
CA ARG A 147 12.05 20.11 -6.36
C ARG A 147 12.59 19.34 -7.56
N LEU A 148 12.27 18.05 -7.64
CA LEU A 148 12.69 17.20 -8.77
C LEU A 148 12.03 17.66 -10.08
N SER A 149 10.77 18.06 -10.04
CA SER A 149 10.07 18.60 -11.21
C SER A 149 10.67 19.92 -11.67
N GLY A 150 11.10 20.78 -10.74
CA GLY A 150 11.76 22.05 -11.04
C GLY A 150 13.10 21.89 -11.79
N ILE A 151 13.83 20.79 -11.55
CA ILE A 151 15.04 20.46 -12.33
C ILE A 151 14.69 20.17 -13.79
N ALA A 152 13.56 19.48 -14.02
CA ALA A 152 13.10 19.10 -15.36
C ALA A 152 12.46 20.27 -16.14
N CYS A 153 11.91 21.25 -15.43
CA CYS A 153 11.14 22.36 -16.00
C CYS A 153 11.77 23.73 -15.66
N ALA A 154 13.04 23.89 -15.88
CA ALA A 154 13.76 25.13 -15.57
C ALA A 154 13.03 26.37 -16.11
N LYS A 155 12.57 27.27 -15.20
CA LYS A 155 12.02 28.61 -15.46
C LYS A 155 10.58 28.70 -16.00
N SER A 156 9.65 27.87 -15.55
CA SER A 156 8.25 28.00 -15.96
C SER A 156 7.43 28.74 -14.89
N GLU A 157 6.67 29.79 -15.27
CA GLU A 157 5.59 30.37 -14.46
C GLU A 157 4.51 29.32 -14.11
N GLN A 158 4.56 28.16 -14.76
CA GLN A 158 3.66 27.01 -14.56
C GLN A 158 4.25 25.94 -13.64
N HIS A 159 4.95 26.32 -12.57
CA HIS A 159 5.63 25.37 -11.68
C HIS A 159 4.72 24.24 -11.15
N LEU A 160 3.48 24.59 -10.77
CA LEU A 160 2.49 23.61 -10.32
C LEU A 160 2.10 22.64 -11.44
N ALA A 161 1.91 23.11 -12.68
CA ALA A 161 1.58 22.25 -13.82
C ALA A 161 2.72 21.28 -14.16
N CYS A 162 3.97 21.74 -13.99
CA CYS A 162 5.14 20.90 -14.14
C CYS A 162 5.19 19.78 -13.09
N MET A 163 4.97 20.12 -11.81
CA MET A 163 4.87 19.17 -10.73
C MET A 163 3.75 18.14 -10.99
N GLN A 164 2.58 18.58 -11.45
CA GLN A 164 1.46 17.70 -11.82
C GLN A 164 1.86 16.68 -12.89
N THR A 165 2.49 17.15 -13.97
CA THR A 165 2.94 16.30 -15.08
C THR A 165 4.02 15.32 -14.62
N PHE A 166 5.02 15.80 -13.89
CA PHE A 166 6.09 14.99 -13.34
C PHE A 166 5.55 13.90 -12.41
N ALA A 167 4.64 14.26 -11.50
CA ALA A 167 4.02 13.30 -10.59
C ALA A 167 3.16 12.27 -11.34
N ALA A 168 2.38 12.67 -12.35
CA ALA A 168 1.56 11.74 -13.13
C ALA A 168 2.40 10.62 -13.77
N TRP A 169 3.58 10.93 -14.28
CA TRP A 169 4.48 9.94 -14.87
C TRP A 169 5.28 9.16 -13.81
N THR A 170 5.90 9.85 -12.87
CA THR A 170 6.84 9.21 -11.94
C THR A 170 6.13 8.43 -10.86
N TRP A 171 5.06 8.96 -10.26
CA TRP A 171 4.35 8.28 -9.18
C TRP A 171 3.62 7.03 -9.67
N SER A 172 3.05 7.07 -10.89
CA SER A 172 2.47 5.88 -11.49
C SER A 172 3.52 4.79 -11.75
N LEU A 173 4.72 5.15 -12.22
CA LEU A 173 5.82 4.21 -12.35
C LEU A 173 6.29 3.68 -10.99
N PHE A 174 6.47 4.56 -10.00
CA PHE A 174 6.89 4.16 -8.64
C PHE A 174 5.90 3.20 -7.99
N SER A 175 4.60 3.39 -8.18
CA SER A 175 3.57 2.47 -7.66
C SER A 175 3.70 1.05 -8.23
N CYS A 176 4.19 0.91 -9.46
CA CYS A 176 4.40 -0.38 -10.12
C CYS A 176 5.71 -1.06 -9.71
N LEU A 177 6.67 -0.33 -9.11
CA LEU A 177 7.93 -0.93 -8.64
C LEU A 177 7.72 -1.99 -7.55
N VAL A 178 6.57 -1.99 -6.87
CA VAL A 178 6.21 -3.03 -5.91
C VAL A 178 6.26 -4.44 -6.51
N ILE A 179 6.04 -4.58 -7.82
CA ILE A 179 6.11 -5.87 -8.54
C ILE A 179 7.48 -6.55 -8.36
N VAL A 180 8.55 -5.76 -8.28
CA VAL A 180 9.91 -6.29 -8.11
C VAL A 180 10.05 -7.04 -6.78
N PRO A 181 9.94 -6.39 -5.61
CA PRO A 181 10.09 -7.08 -4.33
C PRO A 181 8.95 -8.09 -4.08
N LEU A 182 7.73 -7.86 -4.60
CA LEU A 182 6.61 -8.80 -4.51
C LEU A 182 6.94 -10.14 -5.18
N PHE A 183 7.47 -10.10 -6.41
CA PHE A 183 7.87 -11.31 -7.12
C PHE A 183 8.89 -12.12 -6.31
N TYR A 184 9.96 -11.47 -5.84
CA TYR A 184 11.03 -12.18 -5.11
C TYR A 184 10.55 -12.70 -3.76
N LEU A 185 9.72 -11.96 -3.04
CA LEU A 185 9.15 -12.40 -1.76
C LEU A 185 8.20 -13.59 -1.94
N ALA A 186 7.28 -13.52 -2.90
CA ALA A 186 6.32 -14.58 -3.18
C ALA A 186 7.00 -15.84 -3.73
N ARG A 187 8.00 -15.69 -4.62
CA ARG A 187 8.84 -16.79 -5.10
C ARG A 187 9.56 -17.49 -3.94
N ARG A 188 10.11 -16.71 -3.01
CA ARG A 188 10.82 -17.24 -1.84
C ARG A 188 9.90 -18.03 -0.93
N TRP A 189 8.69 -17.56 -0.68
CA TRP A 189 7.73 -18.23 0.20
C TRP A 189 7.00 -19.37 -0.45
N GLY A 190 7.06 -19.51 -1.76
CA GLY A 190 6.36 -20.55 -2.50
C GLY A 190 7.16 -21.12 -3.65
N SER A 191 6.94 -20.59 -4.84
CA SER A 191 7.59 -20.99 -6.08
C SER A 191 7.65 -19.83 -7.07
N GLU A 192 8.35 -20.00 -8.18
CA GLU A 192 8.39 -19.00 -9.25
C GLU A 192 6.98 -18.73 -9.80
N SER A 193 6.16 -19.76 -9.96
CA SER A 193 4.77 -19.63 -10.44
C SER A 193 3.92 -18.81 -9.47
N ILE A 194 4.09 -19.02 -8.15
CA ILE A 194 3.41 -18.19 -7.13
C ILE A 194 3.87 -16.74 -7.22
N GLY A 195 5.17 -16.51 -7.44
CA GLY A 195 5.70 -15.16 -7.67
C GLY A 195 5.03 -14.47 -8.84
N TRP A 196 4.93 -15.16 -9.98
CA TRP A 196 4.28 -14.60 -11.18
C TRP A 196 2.79 -14.37 -11.00
N LEU A 197 2.08 -15.32 -10.41
CA LEU A 197 0.65 -15.18 -10.17
C LEU A 197 0.34 -14.05 -9.17
N SER A 198 1.17 -13.87 -8.14
CA SER A 198 1.02 -12.76 -7.21
C SER A 198 1.16 -11.39 -7.92
N CYS A 199 2.13 -11.27 -8.84
CA CYS A 199 2.30 -10.06 -9.63
C CYS A 199 1.10 -9.80 -10.56
N LEU A 200 0.59 -10.84 -11.22
CA LEU A 200 -0.59 -10.71 -12.09
C LEU A 200 -1.84 -10.30 -11.30
N LEU A 201 -2.07 -10.91 -10.14
CA LEU A 201 -3.18 -10.54 -9.25
C LEU A 201 -3.05 -9.10 -8.78
N TYR A 202 -1.84 -8.65 -8.42
CA TYR A 202 -1.59 -7.27 -8.04
C TYR A 202 -1.91 -6.30 -9.19
N MET A 203 -1.44 -6.60 -10.42
CA MET A 203 -1.72 -5.81 -11.61
C MET A 203 -3.22 -5.79 -11.97
N ALA A 204 -3.97 -6.84 -11.62
CA ALA A 204 -5.41 -6.92 -11.87
C ALA A 204 -6.26 -6.29 -10.75
N THR A 205 -5.67 -5.85 -9.65
CA THR A 205 -6.41 -5.31 -8.51
C THR A 205 -6.98 -3.92 -8.82
N PRO A 206 -8.31 -3.69 -8.66
CA PRO A 206 -8.94 -2.41 -8.99
C PRO A 206 -8.31 -1.21 -8.31
N THR A 207 -8.05 -1.29 -7.00
CA THR A 207 -7.46 -0.19 -6.22
C THR A 207 -6.02 0.17 -6.65
N VAL A 208 -5.33 -0.73 -7.36
CA VAL A 208 -4.01 -0.46 -7.94
C VAL A 208 -4.17 0.29 -9.27
N ASN A 209 -5.16 -0.08 -10.09
CA ASN A 209 -5.36 0.46 -11.43
C ASN A 209 -6.14 1.77 -11.45
N ILE A 210 -7.09 1.95 -10.52
CA ILE A 210 -7.83 3.22 -10.37
C ILE A 210 -6.94 4.20 -9.61
N PHE A 211 -5.98 4.77 -10.34
CA PHE A 211 -4.93 5.57 -9.76
C PHE A 211 -5.38 7.02 -9.54
N THR A 212 -5.28 7.49 -8.31
CA THR A 212 -5.73 8.83 -7.89
C THR A 212 -4.59 9.79 -7.55
N LEU A 213 -3.35 9.43 -7.85
CA LEU A 213 -2.14 10.18 -7.50
C LEU A 213 -2.02 10.51 -5.99
N HIS A 214 -2.46 9.60 -5.15
CA HIS A 214 -2.23 9.67 -3.72
C HIS A 214 -0.97 8.90 -3.33
N LEU A 215 -0.20 9.46 -2.43
CA LEU A 215 1.03 8.85 -1.93
C LEU A 215 0.79 7.45 -1.31
N ASP A 216 -0.41 7.24 -0.75
CA ASP A 216 -0.84 5.95 -0.20
C ASP A 216 -0.75 4.83 -1.25
N GLN A 217 -1.11 5.11 -2.51
CA GLN A 217 -1.02 4.16 -3.63
C GLN A 217 0.42 3.99 -4.15
N VAL A 218 1.22 5.04 -4.05
CA VAL A 218 2.59 5.07 -4.58
C VAL A 218 3.57 4.32 -3.68
N LEU A 219 3.55 4.63 -2.38
CA LEU A 219 4.60 4.20 -1.46
C LEU A 219 4.18 3.05 -0.53
N PHE A 220 2.92 2.99 -0.07
CA PHE A 220 2.58 2.09 1.02
C PHE A 220 2.72 0.61 0.66
N PRO A 221 2.26 0.13 -0.52
CA PRO A 221 2.51 -1.24 -0.94
C PRO A 221 4.00 -1.55 -1.11
N LEU A 222 4.76 -0.62 -1.69
CA LEU A 222 6.19 -0.81 -1.91
C LEU A 222 6.95 -0.91 -0.59
N LEU A 223 6.72 0.02 0.34
CA LEU A 223 7.35 0.01 1.67
C LEU A 223 7.02 -1.27 2.44
N SER A 224 5.75 -1.72 2.41
CA SER A 224 5.34 -2.92 3.13
C SER A 224 6.09 -4.17 2.64
N VAL A 225 6.19 -4.36 1.33
CA VAL A 225 6.89 -5.53 0.77
C VAL A 225 8.40 -5.43 0.97
N LEU A 226 8.99 -4.23 0.87
CA LEU A 226 10.41 -4.01 1.13
C LEU A 226 10.77 -4.30 2.59
N ILE A 227 10.00 -3.81 3.56
CA ILE A 227 10.24 -4.05 4.99
C ILE A 227 10.21 -5.55 5.27
N VAL A 228 9.15 -6.24 4.87
CA VAL A 228 8.99 -7.69 5.10
C VAL A 228 10.08 -8.47 4.34
N GLY A 229 10.39 -8.08 3.10
CA GLY A 229 11.44 -8.69 2.29
C GLY A 229 12.83 -8.52 2.90
N CYS A 230 13.16 -7.35 3.42
CA CYS A 230 14.43 -7.08 4.10
C CYS A 230 14.57 -7.93 5.38
N ILE A 231 13.52 -8.05 6.20
CA ILE A 231 13.53 -8.95 7.37
C ILE A 231 13.76 -10.40 6.93
N ALA A 232 13.04 -10.85 5.89
CA ALA A 232 13.19 -12.18 5.35
C ALA A 232 14.64 -12.46 4.89
N LEU A 233 15.27 -11.50 4.18
CA LEU A 233 16.67 -11.62 3.75
C LEU A 233 17.67 -11.57 4.91
N ALA A 234 17.38 -10.79 5.95
CA ALA A 234 18.20 -10.73 7.16
C ALA A 234 18.22 -12.08 7.88
N LEU A 235 17.07 -12.73 7.99
CA LEU A 235 16.94 -14.06 8.63
C LEU A 235 17.64 -15.15 7.83
N ASP A 236 17.54 -15.17 6.49
CA ASP A 236 18.14 -16.22 5.67
C ASP A 236 19.65 -16.13 5.57
N HIS A 237 20.14 -14.92 5.36
CA HIS A 237 21.55 -14.72 5.07
C HIS A 237 22.36 -14.27 6.29
N GLY A 238 21.71 -14.07 7.45
CA GLY A 238 22.37 -13.54 8.66
C GLY A 238 22.94 -12.12 8.48
N ARG A 239 22.55 -11.41 7.41
CA ARG A 239 23.14 -10.11 7.06
C ARG A 239 22.43 -8.97 7.81
N ARG A 240 23.06 -8.49 8.88
CA ARG A 240 22.57 -7.39 9.73
C ARG A 240 22.12 -6.14 8.96
N ARG A 241 22.78 -5.81 7.83
CA ARG A 241 22.44 -4.64 7.01
C ARG A 241 20.99 -4.62 6.52
N PHE A 242 20.42 -5.77 6.14
CA PHE A 242 19.04 -5.84 5.71
C PHE A 242 18.06 -5.58 6.87
N ALA A 243 18.39 -6.03 8.07
CA ALA A 243 17.57 -5.74 9.24
C ALA A 243 17.60 -4.24 9.60
N ILE A 244 18.78 -3.61 9.57
CA ILE A 244 18.90 -2.16 9.78
C ILE A 244 18.08 -1.40 8.74
N VAL A 245 18.20 -1.75 7.46
CA VAL A 245 17.40 -1.14 6.37
C VAL A 245 15.90 -1.33 6.61
N ALA A 246 15.46 -2.50 7.07
CA ALA A 246 14.05 -2.72 7.41
C ALA A 246 13.57 -1.77 8.52
N GLY A 247 14.38 -1.55 9.54
CA GLY A 247 14.09 -0.59 10.62
C GLY A 247 13.99 0.85 10.11
N CYS A 248 14.93 1.28 9.27
CA CYS A 248 14.91 2.60 8.63
C CYS A 248 13.66 2.77 7.74
N LEU A 249 13.32 1.76 6.94
CA LEU A 249 12.12 1.78 6.09
C LEU A 249 10.83 1.80 6.93
N LEU A 250 10.80 1.09 8.05
CA LEU A 250 9.64 1.13 8.97
C LEU A 250 9.48 2.51 9.60
N TYR A 251 10.60 3.13 10.04
CA TYR A 251 10.56 4.51 10.51
C TYR A 251 10.03 5.45 9.42
N PHE A 252 10.57 5.36 8.20
CA PHE A 252 10.10 6.19 7.08
C PHE A 252 8.62 5.94 6.75
N ALA A 253 8.14 4.69 6.81
CA ALA A 253 6.74 4.37 6.63
C ALA A 253 5.86 5.06 7.68
N VAL A 254 6.21 4.95 8.97
CA VAL A 254 5.50 5.61 10.09
C VAL A 254 5.60 7.13 9.97
N PHE A 255 6.73 7.65 9.50
CA PHE A 255 6.96 9.06 9.22
C PHE A 255 6.11 9.60 8.05
N CYS A 256 5.68 8.74 7.11
CA CYS A 256 4.68 9.09 6.08
C CYS A 256 3.25 8.91 6.58
N SER A 257 2.97 7.87 7.38
CA SER A 257 1.64 7.60 7.92
C SER A 257 1.71 6.70 9.14
N PHE A 258 1.15 7.14 10.26
CA PHE A 258 1.13 6.34 11.49
C PHE A 258 0.40 5.00 11.35
N GLY A 259 -0.57 4.90 10.43
CA GLY A 259 -1.25 3.63 10.14
C GLY A 259 -0.32 2.54 9.61
N LEU A 260 0.84 2.91 9.06
CA LEU A 260 1.82 1.96 8.53
C LEU A 260 2.62 1.23 9.63
N VAL A 261 2.49 1.60 10.90
CA VAL A 261 3.00 0.78 12.02
C VAL A 261 2.42 -0.63 11.96
N LEU A 262 1.24 -0.82 11.38
CA LEU A 262 0.60 -2.12 11.18
C LEU A 262 1.23 -2.99 10.08
N ILE A 263 2.34 -2.55 9.48
CA ILE A 263 3.26 -3.43 8.74
C ILE A 263 4.06 -4.34 9.69
N ALA A 264 4.27 -3.92 10.95
CA ALA A 264 5.03 -4.69 11.92
C ALA A 264 4.50 -6.13 12.14
N PRO A 265 3.19 -6.39 12.29
CA PRO A 265 2.66 -7.75 12.31
C PRO A 265 3.02 -8.58 11.08
N LEU A 266 3.00 -7.99 9.87
CA LEU A 266 3.40 -8.67 8.64
C LEU A 266 4.90 -9.01 8.64
N ALA A 267 5.73 -8.17 9.23
CA ALA A 267 7.15 -8.41 9.41
C ALA A 267 7.43 -9.58 10.39
N CYS A 268 6.47 -9.99 11.22
CA CYS A 268 6.57 -11.18 12.05
C CYS A 268 6.48 -12.49 11.24
N VAL A 269 5.87 -12.49 10.06
CA VAL A 269 5.73 -13.72 9.23
C VAL A 269 7.07 -14.40 8.95
N PRO A 270 8.14 -13.69 8.49
CA PRO A 270 9.46 -14.28 8.33
C PRO A 270 10.05 -14.85 9.62
N PHE A 271 9.78 -14.23 10.77
CA PHE A 271 10.26 -14.74 12.07
C PHE A 271 9.54 -16.03 12.46
N ILE A 272 8.23 -16.10 12.30
CA ILE A 272 7.44 -17.30 12.57
C ILE A 272 7.93 -18.46 11.68
N ASP A 273 8.22 -18.16 10.41
CA ASP A 273 8.80 -19.14 9.50
C ASP A 273 10.19 -19.61 9.95
N ALA A 274 11.09 -18.69 10.30
CA ALA A 274 12.42 -19.04 10.78
C ALA A 274 12.35 -19.85 12.09
N TRP A 275 11.38 -19.55 12.94
CA TRP A 275 11.11 -20.30 14.17
C TRP A 275 10.64 -21.72 13.85
N SER A 276 9.64 -21.88 13.00
CA SER A 276 9.11 -23.20 12.60
C SER A 276 10.16 -24.10 11.94
N ARG A 277 11.20 -23.51 11.35
CA ARG A 277 12.35 -24.21 10.77
C ARG A 277 13.49 -24.47 11.77
N GLY A 278 13.35 -24.07 13.03
CA GLY A 278 14.40 -24.20 14.04
C GLY A 278 15.59 -23.25 13.86
N MET A 279 15.51 -22.31 12.93
CA MET A 279 16.63 -21.38 12.64
C MET A 279 16.80 -20.29 13.71
N LEU A 280 15.76 -20.02 14.51
CA LEU A 280 15.78 -19.00 15.56
C LEU A 280 16.68 -19.35 16.75
N ALA A 281 16.90 -20.64 17.01
CA ALA A 281 17.67 -21.08 18.19
C ALA A 281 19.12 -20.56 18.20
N ARG A 282 19.72 -20.32 17.05
CA ARG A 282 21.13 -19.86 16.96
C ARG A 282 21.32 -18.35 16.96
N ASN A 283 20.43 -17.56 16.35
CA ASN A 283 20.64 -16.10 16.18
C ASN A 283 19.34 -15.31 15.87
N GLY A 284 18.16 -15.89 16.08
CA GLY A 284 16.92 -15.37 15.51
C GLY A 284 16.42 -14.00 16.03
N TRP A 285 16.87 -13.60 17.23
CA TRP A 285 16.52 -12.29 17.80
C TRP A 285 17.40 -11.14 17.26
N LYS A 286 18.60 -11.44 16.75
CA LYS A 286 19.53 -10.41 16.23
C LYS A 286 18.93 -9.52 15.14
N PRO A 287 18.16 -10.04 14.14
CA PRO A 287 17.52 -9.19 13.16
C PRO A 287 16.49 -8.21 13.78
N ILE A 288 15.80 -8.60 14.86
CA ILE A 288 14.90 -7.69 15.58
C ILE A 288 15.70 -6.55 16.21
N LEU A 289 16.80 -6.87 16.88
CA LEU A 289 17.68 -5.86 17.48
C LEU A 289 18.23 -4.90 16.40
N TYR A 290 18.74 -5.42 15.30
CA TYR A 290 19.29 -4.58 14.23
C TYR A 290 18.21 -3.73 13.54
N ALA A 291 16.98 -4.24 13.39
CA ALA A 291 15.87 -3.42 12.91
C ALA A 291 15.51 -2.32 13.92
N GLY A 292 15.52 -2.65 15.21
CA GLY A 292 15.40 -1.66 16.29
C GLY A 292 16.48 -0.58 16.23
N VAL A 293 17.73 -0.96 16.01
CA VAL A 293 18.84 0.00 15.81
C VAL A 293 18.58 0.93 14.64
N GLY A 294 18.14 0.40 13.48
CA GLY A 294 17.81 1.23 12.32
C GLY A 294 16.67 2.20 12.59
N LEU A 295 15.62 1.75 13.26
CA LEU A 295 14.46 2.58 13.64
C LEU A 295 14.87 3.68 14.62
N ILE A 296 15.60 3.34 15.69
CA ILE A 296 16.06 4.29 16.71
C ILE A 296 17.04 5.30 16.11
N ALA A 297 17.95 4.86 15.26
CA ALA A 297 18.89 5.76 14.59
C ALA A 297 18.18 6.84 13.77
N CYS A 298 17.13 6.45 13.01
CA CYS A 298 16.31 7.40 12.26
C CYS A 298 15.55 8.36 13.20
N ASP A 299 15.00 7.87 14.32
CA ASP A 299 14.31 8.71 15.30
C ASP A 299 15.27 9.73 15.96
N LEU A 300 16.48 9.28 16.34
CA LEU A 300 17.50 10.15 16.89
C LEU A 300 17.94 11.23 15.91
N VAL A 301 18.12 10.88 14.63
CA VAL A 301 18.43 11.87 13.56
C VAL A 301 17.28 12.87 13.41
N ALA A 302 16.03 12.41 13.44
CA ALA A 302 14.88 13.30 13.34
C ALA A 302 14.75 14.25 14.55
N ARG A 303 15.00 13.76 15.76
CA ARG A 303 14.99 14.57 16.99
C ARG A 303 16.15 15.56 17.01
N ALA A 304 17.38 15.09 16.81
CA ALA A 304 18.57 15.92 16.91
C ALA A 304 18.70 16.94 15.76
N GLY A 305 18.35 16.53 14.53
CA GLY A 305 18.49 17.37 13.34
C GLY A 305 17.32 18.35 13.12
N PHE A 306 16.12 17.98 13.55
CA PHE A 306 14.89 18.68 13.19
C PHE A 306 13.95 18.94 14.36
N SER A 307 14.33 18.61 15.59
CA SER A 307 13.48 18.73 16.79
C SER A 307 12.12 18.01 16.64
N TYR A 308 12.08 16.97 15.78
CA TYR A 308 10.86 16.21 15.52
C TYR A 308 10.71 15.06 16.50
N ASP A 309 9.63 15.06 17.29
CA ASP A 309 9.26 13.96 18.20
C ASP A 309 8.06 13.20 17.65
N VAL A 310 8.30 11.94 17.26
CA VAL A 310 7.28 11.07 16.66
C VAL A 310 6.11 10.79 17.61
N LEU A 311 6.35 10.69 18.94
CA LEU A 311 5.31 10.38 19.92
C LEU A 311 4.42 11.60 20.17
N VAL A 312 5.01 12.78 20.33
CA VAL A 312 4.29 14.05 20.46
C VAL A 312 3.41 14.28 19.23
N ARG A 313 3.98 14.05 18.05
CA ARG A 313 3.23 14.19 16.80
C ARG A 313 2.10 13.18 16.69
N TYR A 314 2.33 11.93 17.09
CA TYR A 314 1.30 10.89 17.08
C TYR A 314 0.07 11.29 17.92
N ASP A 315 0.29 11.79 19.15
CA ASP A 315 -0.82 12.22 20.02
C ASP A 315 -1.60 13.39 19.41
N ALA A 316 -0.89 14.39 18.85
CA ALA A 316 -1.50 15.51 18.16
C ALA A 316 -2.34 15.07 16.94
N VAL A 317 -1.78 14.19 16.10
CA VAL A 317 -2.48 13.63 14.93
C VAL A 317 -3.70 12.83 15.33
N ARG A 318 -3.60 12.00 16.37
CA ARG A 318 -4.70 11.20 16.89
C ARG A 318 -5.86 12.08 17.34
N LYS A 319 -5.57 13.12 18.13
CA LYS A 319 -6.57 14.08 18.62
C LYS A 319 -7.24 14.81 17.45
N ALA A 320 -6.46 15.36 16.52
CA ALA A 320 -6.97 16.07 15.36
C ALA A 320 -7.81 15.17 14.45
N ALA A 321 -7.38 13.92 14.19
CA ALA A 321 -8.10 12.98 13.35
C ALA A 321 -9.44 12.54 13.96
N LEU A 322 -9.51 12.35 15.27
CA LEU A 322 -10.76 12.02 15.97
C LEU A 322 -11.74 13.19 15.94
N ALA A 323 -11.26 14.41 16.20
CA ALA A 323 -12.07 15.63 16.15
C ALA A 323 -12.61 15.87 14.73
N TRP A 324 -11.75 15.79 13.73
CA TRP A 324 -12.14 16.03 12.32
C TRP A 324 -13.20 15.04 11.82
N ARG A 325 -13.17 13.80 12.30
CA ARG A 325 -14.13 12.76 11.91
C ARG A 325 -15.40 12.72 12.73
N GLY A 326 -15.53 13.59 13.74
CA GLY A 326 -16.66 13.56 14.66
C GLY A 326 -16.81 12.17 15.29
N TRP A 327 -15.70 11.63 15.84
CA TRP A 327 -15.74 10.30 16.47
C TRP A 327 -16.34 10.41 17.87
N ASP A 328 -17.46 9.72 18.09
CA ASP A 328 -18.23 9.76 19.36
C ASP A 328 -17.74 8.74 20.41
N GLY A 329 -16.83 7.86 20.06
CA GLY A 329 -16.28 6.85 20.97
C GLY A 329 -17.17 5.64 21.21
N THR A 330 -18.37 5.58 20.60
CA THR A 330 -19.33 4.50 20.85
C THR A 330 -18.95 3.21 20.14
N LEU A 331 -19.36 2.06 20.72
CA LEU A 331 -19.18 0.75 20.08
C LEU A 331 -20.03 0.63 18.79
N ASP A 332 -21.21 1.22 18.77
CA ASP A 332 -22.09 1.23 17.59
C ASP A 332 -21.39 1.92 16.41
N THR A 333 -20.86 3.11 16.61
CA THR A 333 -20.07 3.82 15.58
C THR A 333 -18.87 3.00 15.11
N LEU A 334 -18.16 2.32 16.04
CA LEU A 334 -17.03 1.45 15.68
C LEU A 334 -17.47 0.28 14.80
N LEU A 335 -18.54 -0.42 15.17
CA LEU A 335 -19.02 -1.58 14.41
C LEU A 335 -19.52 -1.18 13.03
N ARG A 336 -20.32 -0.12 12.93
CA ARG A 336 -20.83 0.42 11.65
C ARG A 336 -19.69 0.87 10.73
N ALA A 337 -18.74 1.64 11.24
CA ALA A 337 -17.58 2.07 10.46
C ALA A 337 -16.73 0.87 10.02
N SER A 338 -16.53 -0.12 10.90
CA SER A 338 -15.79 -1.35 10.59
C SER A 338 -16.44 -2.16 9.47
N LEU A 339 -17.76 -2.31 9.49
CA LEU A 339 -18.51 -2.99 8.44
C LEU A 339 -18.32 -2.28 7.09
N THR A 340 -18.54 -0.97 7.06
CA THR A 340 -18.36 -0.17 5.84
C THR A 340 -16.93 -0.26 5.31
N ASN A 341 -15.93 -0.17 6.17
CA ASN A 341 -14.53 -0.29 5.78
C ASN A 341 -14.19 -1.67 5.21
N LEU A 342 -14.74 -2.74 5.79
CA LEU A 342 -14.51 -4.09 5.31
C LEU A 342 -15.15 -4.30 3.92
N VAL A 343 -16.37 -3.83 3.72
CA VAL A 343 -17.05 -3.89 2.43
C VAL A 343 -16.31 -3.08 1.39
N GLU A 344 -15.92 -1.83 1.71
CA GLU A 344 -15.15 -0.98 0.83
C GLU A 344 -13.83 -1.63 0.43
N PHE A 345 -13.06 -2.13 1.40
CA PHE A 345 -11.80 -2.82 1.13
C PHE A 345 -12.01 -4.05 0.24
N SER A 346 -13.08 -4.82 0.47
CA SER A 346 -13.41 -6.02 -0.31
C SER A 346 -13.76 -5.70 -1.76
N ILE A 347 -14.51 -4.63 -2.02
CA ILE A 347 -14.86 -4.20 -3.37
C ILE A 347 -13.60 -3.77 -4.14
N TRP A 348 -12.81 -2.89 -3.54
CA TRP A 348 -11.67 -2.28 -4.22
C TRP A 348 -10.44 -3.19 -4.32
N THR A 349 -10.23 -4.07 -3.35
CA THR A 349 -9.17 -5.08 -3.40
C THR A 349 -9.57 -6.27 -4.27
N GLY A 350 -10.86 -6.54 -4.35
CA GLY A 350 -11.44 -7.72 -4.98
C GLY A 350 -11.82 -8.77 -3.93
N LEU A 351 -13.11 -9.09 -3.87
CA LEU A 351 -13.67 -10.03 -2.90
C LEU A 351 -12.93 -11.38 -2.88
N ALA A 352 -12.49 -11.85 -4.05
CA ALA A 352 -11.72 -13.10 -4.17
C ALA A 352 -10.42 -13.07 -3.36
N LEU A 353 -9.72 -11.93 -3.35
CA LEU A 353 -8.49 -11.75 -2.58
C LEU A 353 -8.78 -11.77 -1.08
N VAL A 354 -9.82 -11.08 -0.64
CA VAL A 354 -10.22 -11.01 0.77
C VAL A 354 -10.70 -12.37 1.28
N LEU A 355 -11.55 -13.07 0.53
CA LEU A 355 -11.98 -14.43 0.87
C LEU A 355 -10.82 -15.42 0.94
N SER A 356 -9.80 -15.23 0.12
CA SER A 356 -8.59 -16.06 0.17
C SER A 356 -7.84 -15.94 1.49
N ILE A 357 -7.86 -14.76 2.14
CA ILE A 357 -7.26 -14.57 3.48
C ILE A 357 -7.98 -15.48 4.49
N VAL A 358 -9.31 -15.45 4.50
CA VAL A 358 -10.13 -16.28 5.41
C VAL A 358 -9.86 -17.77 5.19
N CYS A 359 -9.87 -18.21 3.91
CA CYS A 359 -9.62 -19.61 3.58
C CYS A 359 -8.21 -20.07 3.96
N VAL A 360 -7.18 -19.26 3.69
CA VAL A 360 -5.80 -19.59 4.05
C VAL A 360 -5.65 -19.60 5.58
N SER A 361 -6.32 -18.71 6.29
CA SER A 361 -6.34 -18.72 7.76
C SER A 361 -6.95 -20.00 8.32
N ALA A 362 -8.11 -20.42 7.82
CA ALA A 362 -8.76 -21.67 8.24
C ALA A 362 -7.86 -22.91 8.01
N ILE A 363 -7.27 -23.03 6.81
CA ILE A 363 -6.32 -24.10 6.48
C ILE A 363 -5.08 -24.06 7.39
N SER A 364 -4.63 -22.86 7.74
CA SER A 364 -3.45 -22.70 8.60
C SER A 364 -3.73 -23.16 10.01
N PHE A 365 -4.88 -22.83 10.58
CA PHE A 365 -5.28 -23.29 11.92
C PHE A 365 -5.39 -24.81 11.98
N ASP A 366 -5.99 -25.45 10.97
CA ASP A 366 -6.06 -26.92 10.89
C ASP A 366 -4.66 -27.56 10.87
N ARG A 367 -3.74 -27.05 10.05
CA ARG A 367 -2.38 -27.58 9.96
C ARG A 367 -1.52 -27.33 11.19
N ILE A 368 -1.69 -26.18 11.85
CA ILE A 368 -1.00 -25.86 13.11
C ILE A 368 -1.48 -26.82 14.21
N SER A 369 -2.79 -27.03 14.30
CA SER A 369 -3.38 -27.97 15.25
C SER A 369 -2.84 -29.40 15.07
N ASN A 370 -2.65 -29.82 13.82
CA ASN A 370 -2.14 -31.16 13.46
C ASN A 370 -0.60 -31.25 13.49
N ARG A 371 0.11 -30.24 14.03
CA ARG A 371 1.59 -30.19 14.12
C ARG A 371 2.34 -30.45 12.81
N ALA A 372 1.70 -30.23 11.67
CA ALA A 372 2.32 -30.38 10.36
C ALA A 372 3.38 -29.30 10.14
N ARG A 373 4.51 -29.64 9.48
CA ARG A 373 5.50 -28.65 9.07
C ARG A 373 4.85 -27.60 8.16
N THR A 374 4.76 -26.36 8.65
CA THR A 374 4.09 -25.27 7.94
C THR A 374 5.10 -24.44 7.16
N LYS A 375 4.74 -24.06 5.91
CA LYS A 375 5.51 -23.09 5.12
C LYS A 375 5.14 -21.66 5.53
N PRO A 376 6.04 -20.66 5.36
CA PRO A 376 5.81 -19.25 5.78
C PRO A 376 4.48 -18.67 5.33
N VAL A 377 4.10 -18.97 4.09
CA VAL A 377 2.85 -18.49 3.50
C VAL A 377 1.60 -18.93 4.26
N LEU A 378 1.63 -20.06 5.02
CA LEU A 378 0.49 -20.47 5.84
C LEU A 378 0.25 -19.52 7.00
N TRP A 379 1.30 -18.95 7.56
CA TRP A 379 1.18 -17.95 8.63
C TRP A 379 0.69 -16.59 8.12
N LEU A 380 0.85 -16.34 6.82
CA LEU A 380 0.43 -15.06 6.23
C LEU A 380 -1.08 -14.83 6.34
N GLY A 381 -1.91 -15.85 6.14
CA GLY A 381 -3.37 -15.73 6.30
C GLY A 381 -3.79 -15.26 7.69
N PRO A 382 -3.44 -16.01 8.77
CA PRO A 382 -3.73 -15.59 10.15
C PRO A 382 -3.19 -14.20 10.50
N VAL A 383 -1.97 -13.88 10.11
CA VAL A 383 -1.37 -12.56 10.37
C VAL A 383 -2.11 -11.46 9.63
N LEU A 384 -2.51 -11.67 8.38
CA LEU A 384 -3.35 -10.71 7.63
C LEU A 384 -4.72 -10.53 8.29
N SER A 385 -5.35 -11.62 8.75
CA SER A 385 -6.64 -11.54 9.45
C SER A 385 -6.53 -10.73 10.73
N LEU A 386 -5.49 -10.97 11.53
CA LEU A 386 -5.22 -10.19 12.75
C LEU A 386 -4.89 -8.73 12.43
N THR A 387 -4.13 -8.47 11.37
CA THR A 387 -3.80 -7.09 10.94
C THR A 387 -5.05 -6.36 10.46
N LEU A 388 -5.94 -7.02 9.71
CA LEU A 388 -7.22 -6.44 9.31
C LEU A 388 -8.10 -6.15 10.53
N LEU A 389 -8.18 -7.06 11.49
CA LEU A 389 -8.91 -6.84 12.72
C LEU A 389 -8.35 -5.65 13.51
N ALA A 390 -7.02 -5.56 13.62
CA ALA A 390 -6.36 -4.42 14.26
C ALA A 390 -6.65 -3.10 13.52
N LEU A 391 -6.66 -3.11 12.18
CA LEU A 391 -7.05 -1.94 11.38
C LEU A 391 -8.49 -1.51 11.65
N LEU A 392 -9.43 -2.44 11.70
CA LEU A 392 -10.83 -2.17 11.99
C LEU A 392 -11.01 -1.55 13.38
N LEU A 393 -10.36 -2.10 14.39
CA LEU A 393 -10.56 -1.71 15.79
C LEU A 393 -9.73 -0.48 16.20
N LEU A 394 -8.48 -0.37 15.72
CA LEU A 394 -7.52 0.63 16.22
C LEU A 394 -7.48 1.91 15.39
N THR A 395 -7.60 1.82 14.06
CA THR A 395 -7.40 3.00 13.19
C THR A 395 -8.66 3.85 13.04
N ARG A 396 -9.81 3.32 13.39
CA ARG A 396 -11.11 4.01 13.42
C ARG A 396 -11.37 4.87 12.17
N PRO A 397 -11.15 4.36 10.94
CA PRO A 397 -11.51 5.11 9.75
C PRO A 397 -13.03 5.11 9.59
N LYS A 398 -13.60 6.23 9.20
CA LYS A 398 -14.94 6.33 8.65
C LYS A 398 -14.78 6.39 7.13
N ALA A 399 -14.83 5.21 6.46
CA ALA A 399 -14.50 5.02 5.04
C ALA A 399 -13.02 5.32 4.64
N GLU A 400 -12.67 5.29 3.35
CA GLU A 400 -11.33 5.40 2.78
C GLU A 400 -10.38 4.22 3.12
N SER A 401 -10.90 3.08 3.54
CA SER A 401 -10.10 1.88 3.83
C SER A 401 -9.43 1.32 2.59
N SER A 402 -10.09 1.39 1.45
CA SER A 402 -9.59 0.90 0.16
C SER A 402 -8.21 1.46 -0.21
N ARG A 403 -7.97 2.73 0.11
CA ARG A 403 -6.72 3.41 -0.15
C ARG A 403 -5.71 3.26 0.99
N ARG A 404 -6.17 3.41 2.22
CA ARG A 404 -5.28 3.39 3.41
C ARG A 404 -4.69 2.01 3.70
N TRP A 405 -5.40 0.94 3.35
CA TRP A 405 -4.99 -0.44 3.60
C TRP A 405 -4.29 -1.11 2.40
N LEU A 406 -3.93 -0.32 1.39
CA LEU A 406 -3.23 -0.80 0.19
C LEU A 406 -1.94 -1.54 0.48
N PHE A 407 -1.27 -1.25 1.59
CA PHE A 407 -0.08 -1.96 2.02
C PHE A 407 -0.31 -3.45 2.31
N LEU A 408 -1.57 -3.89 2.47
CA LEU A 408 -1.94 -5.31 2.64
C LEU A 408 -2.09 -6.04 1.30
N VAL A 409 -2.45 -5.32 0.23
CA VAL A 409 -2.83 -5.92 -1.07
C VAL A 409 -1.76 -6.86 -1.64
N PRO A 410 -0.45 -6.53 -1.62
CA PRO A 410 0.58 -7.45 -2.09
C PRO A 410 0.53 -8.82 -1.38
N PHE A 411 0.27 -8.82 -0.08
CA PHE A 411 0.21 -10.03 0.73
C PHE A 411 -1.07 -10.84 0.50
N CYS A 412 -2.19 -10.15 0.23
CA CYS A 412 -3.43 -10.79 -0.22
C CYS A 412 -3.20 -11.54 -1.55
N CYS A 413 -2.46 -10.93 -2.46
CA CYS A 413 -2.09 -11.55 -3.74
C CYS A 413 -1.23 -12.81 -3.54
N ILE A 414 -0.26 -12.80 -2.61
CA ILE A 414 0.55 -13.99 -2.27
C ILE A 414 -0.33 -15.11 -1.71
N CYS A 415 -1.26 -14.79 -0.81
CA CYS A 415 -2.20 -15.78 -0.24
C CYS A 415 -3.04 -16.43 -1.33
N THR A 416 -3.62 -15.63 -2.22
CA THR A 416 -4.48 -16.09 -3.31
C THR A 416 -3.72 -16.92 -4.34
N ALA A 417 -2.54 -16.47 -4.74
CA ALA A 417 -1.68 -17.16 -5.69
C ALA A 417 -1.32 -18.58 -5.23
N ARG A 418 -1.10 -18.77 -3.94
CA ARG A 418 -0.83 -20.08 -3.36
C ARG A 418 -2.02 -21.02 -3.43
N ARG A 419 -3.23 -20.52 -3.17
CA ARG A 419 -4.46 -21.33 -3.22
C ARG A 419 -4.73 -21.87 -4.62
N GLY A 420 -4.47 -21.06 -5.65
CA GLY A 420 -4.68 -21.43 -7.06
C GLY A 420 -3.66 -22.42 -7.63
N HIS A 421 -2.56 -22.71 -6.92
CA HIS A 421 -1.51 -23.59 -7.45
C HIS A 421 -1.81 -25.07 -7.17
N PRO A 422 -1.93 -25.95 -8.21
CA PRO A 422 -2.34 -27.36 -8.06
C PRO A 422 -1.46 -28.18 -7.09
N GLY A 423 -0.18 -27.83 -6.94
CA GLY A 423 0.75 -28.47 -5.99
C GLY A 423 0.64 -27.98 -4.55
N GLY A 424 -0.13 -26.91 -4.29
CA GLY A 424 -0.22 -26.30 -2.96
C GLY A 424 -1.10 -27.04 -1.97
N LEU A 425 -2.01 -27.90 -2.45
CA LEU A 425 -3.02 -28.58 -1.66
C LEU A 425 -2.91 -30.11 -1.69
N ARG A 426 -1.94 -30.69 -2.45
CA ARG A 426 -1.73 -32.13 -2.38
C ARG A 426 -1.31 -32.49 -0.95
N ARG A 427 -2.17 -33.26 -0.28
CA ARG A 427 -1.85 -33.94 0.98
C ARG A 427 -0.61 -34.80 0.74
N PRO A 428 0.29 -34.94 1.71
CA PRO A 428 1.36 -35.91 1.65
C PRO A 428 0.79 -37.32 1.55
#